data_73ac9ed2223d4a1918f34c1554d16e84
#
_entry.id   73ac9ed2223d4a1918f34c1554d16e84
#
_cell.length_a   1.000
_cell.length_b   1.000
_cell.length_c   1.000
_cell.angle_alpha   90.00
_cell.angle_beta   90.00
_cell.angle_gamma   90.00
#
_symmetry.space_group_name_H-M   'P 1'
#
loop_
_entity.id
_entity.type
_entity.pdbx_description
1 polymer ?
#
loop_
_entity_poly.entity_id
_entity_poly.type
_entity_poly.pdbx_seq_one_letter_code
_entity_poly.pdbx_strand_id
1 'polypeptide(L)'
;LLGLAFGLAGNLFAYLLSLAKKKVASLLPNPYYRVLLGSVVLTCLLLILWKGRYTGLGTNLIALSVGGGTIYPLDWLLKLLLTVFTLSLGFQGGEVTPLFAIGASLGAVLAPVLGLPIPLVAGLGYLSVFGSSTNTLLAPIFIGVEVFGPANAVPYAIAMAFAYLINHKTCLLYTSPSPR
;
A
#
# COMPACT_ATOMS: atom_id res chain seq x y z
N LEU A 1 14.85 -10.77 5.20
CA LEU A 1 14.93 -9.88 4.03
C LEU A 1 13.55 -9.39 3.59
N LEU A 2 12.56 -10.28 3.31
CA LEU A 2 11.22 -9.88 2.85
C LEU A 2 10.53 -8.92 3.81
N GLY A 3 10.49 -9.23 5.12
CA GLY A 3 9.88 -8.36 6.12
C GLY A 3 10.51 -6.96 6.16
N LEU A 4 11.82 -6.86 5.93
CA LEU A 4 12.54 -5.58 5.83
C LEU A 4 12.10 -4.81 4.57
N ALA A 5 12.03 -5.45 3.42
CA ALA A 5 11.60 -4.81 2.17
C ALA A 5 10.14 -4.29 2.27
N PHE A 6 9.25 -5.11 2.83
CA PHE A 6 7.85 -4.72 3.04
C PHE A 6 7.72 -3.60 4.09
N GLY A 7 8.52 -3.66 5.15
CA GLY A 7 8.58 -2.61 6.16
C GLY A 7 9.03 -1.26 5.58
N LEU A 8 10.05 -1.27 4.74
CA LEU A 8 10.51 -0.07 4.02
C LEU A 8 9.44 0.48 3.08
N ALA A 9 8.74 -0.38 2.33
CA ALA A 9 7.67 0.06 1.43
C ALA A 9 6.50 0.70 2.19
N GLY A 10 6.10 0.13 3.33
CA GLY A 10 5.05 0.70 4.18
C GLY A 10 5.46 2.04 4.81
N ASN A 11 6.70 2.14 5.27
CA ASN A 11 7.23 3.39 5.82
C ASN A 11 7.37 4.47 4.72
N LEU A 12 7.82 4.09 3.52
CA LEU A 12 7.89 4.98 2.36
C LEU A 12 6.51 5.55 2.02
N PHE A 13 5.47 4.70 2.01
CA PHE A 13 4.09 5.15 1.78
C PHE A 13 3.67 6.20 2.80
N ALA A 14 3.82 5.92 4.10
CA ALA A 14 3.43 6.84 5.17
C ALA A 14 4.20 8.17 5.10
N TYR A 15 5.50 8.12 4.82
CA TYR A 15 6.34 9.30 4.66
C TYR A 15 5.92 10.14 3.45
N LEU A 16 5.77 9.52 2.28
CA LEU A 16 5.36 10.22 1.06
C LEU A 16 3.97 10.83 1.20
N LEU A 17 3.03 10.14 1.84
CA LEU A 17 1.69 10.65 2.07
C LEU A 17 1.71 11.89 2.97
N SER A 18 2.46 11.86 4.06
CA SER A 18 2.62 13.01 4.95
C SER A 18 3.25 14.21 4.22
N LEU A 19 4.30 13.96 3.44
CA LEU A 19 4.97 15.00 2.66
C LEU A 19 4.06 15.58 1.58
N ALA A 20 3.36 14.71 0.83
CA ALA A 20 2.45 15.12 -0.25
C ALA A 20 1.26 15.94 0.29
N LYS A 21 0.64 15.50 1.40
CA LYS A 21 -0.45 16.26 2.05
C LYS A 21 0.00 17.69 2.41
N LYS A 22 1.20 17.84 2.99
CA LYS A 22 1.76 19.16 3.35
C LYS A 22 2.05 20.03 2.13
N LYS A 23 2.70 19.47 1.10
CA LYS A 23 3.03 20.20 -0.14
C LYS A 23 1.78 20.62 -0.91
N VAL A 24 0.84 19.72 -1.09
CA VAL A 24 -0.40 20.01 -1.85
C VAL A 24 -1.24 21.06 -1.10
N ALA A 25 -1.32 20.98 0.22
CA ALA A 25 -2.02 21.99 1.03
C ALA A 25 -1.38 23.40 0.92
N SER A 26 -0.05 23.47 0.81
CA SER A 26 0.65 24.77 0.63
C SER A 26 0.52 25.33 -0.78
N LEU A 27 0.49 24.48 -1.82
CA LEU A 27 0.34 24.92 -3.21
C LEU A 27 -1.09 25.31 -3.56
N LEU A 28 -2.07 24.57 -3.04
CA LEU A 28 -3.50 24.77 -3.30
C LEU A 28 -4.25 24.86 -1.96
N PRO A 29 -4.28 26.05 -1.33
CA PRO A 29 -4.92 26.25 -0.03
C PRO A 29 -6.44 26.00 -0.07
N ASN A 30 -7.07 26.33 -1.21
CA ASN A 30 -8.50 26.13 -1.37
C ASN A 30 -8.82 24.66 -1.69
N PRO A 31 -9.57 23.95 -0.82
CA PRO A 31 -9.85 22.53 -0.99
C PRO A 31 -10.68 22.22 -2.25
N TYR A 32 -11.56 23.13 -2.67
CA TYR A 32 -12.39 22.92 -3.87
C TYR A 32 -11.56 22.92 -5.15
N TYR A 33 -10.68 23.89 -5.34
CA TYR A 33 -9.78 23.93 -6.50
C TYR A 33 -8.79 22.78 -6.49
N ARG A 34 -8.33 22.38 -5.31
CA ARG A 34 -7.42 21.24 -5.14
C ARG A 34 -8.06 19.94 -5.64
N VAL A 35 -9.29 19.65 -5.23
CA VAL A 35 -10.02 18.46 -5.68
C VAL A 35 -10.36 18.54 -7.16
N LEU A 36 -10.86 19.69 -7.66
CA LEU A 36 -11.26 19.87 -9.04
C LEU A 36 -10.08 19.70 -10.01
N LEU A 37 -8.99 20.43 -9.82
CA LEU A 37 -7.81 20.34 -10.68
C LEU A 37 -7.15 18.96 -10.54
N GLY A 38 -7.07 18.47 -9.31
CA GLY A 38 -6.49 17.16 -9.03
C GLY A 38 -7.28 16.01 -9.67
N SER A 39 -8.61 16.09 -9.73
CA SER A 39 -9.43 15.06 -10.39
C SER A 39 -9.17 14.99 -11.89
N VAL A 40 -9.01 16.13 -12.55
CA VAL A 40 -8.68 16.16 -13.99
C VAL A 40 -7.32 15.52 -14.25
N VAL A 41 -6.30 15.93 -13.50
CA VAL A 41 -4.95 15.36 -13.62
C VAL A 41 -4.94 13.87 -13.32
N LEU A 42 -5.61 13.45 -12.25
CA LEU A 42 -5.69 12.05 -11.86
C LEU A 42 -6.39 11.20 -12.92
N THR A 43 -7.49 11.69 -13.49
CA THR A 43 -8.23 11.00 -14.56
C THR A 43 -7.36 10.83 -15.81
N CYS A 44 -6.68 11.89 -16.25
CA CYS A 44 -5.74 11.80 -17.37
C CYS A 44 -4.62 10.79 -17.11
N LEU A 45 -4.02 10.80 -15.91
CA LEU A 45 -2.98 9.84 -15.54
C LEU A 45 -3.50 8.40 -15.55
N LEU A 46 -4.69 8.15 -15.00
CA LEU A 46 -5.27 6.80 -14.95
C LEU A 46 -5.66 6.27 -16.35
N LEU A 47 -6.06 7.16 -17.27
CA LEU A 47 -6.36 6.77 -18.65
C LEU A 47 -5.09 6.43 -19.43
N ILE A 48 -4.01 7.19 -19.24
CA ILE A 48 -2.72 6.96 -19.88
C ILE A 48 -2.06 5.70 -19.30
N LEU A 49 -2.13 5.51 -17.97
CA LEU A 49 -1.52 4.39 -17.27
C LEU A 49 -2.41 3.14 -17.36
N TRP A 50 -2.22 2.34 -18.43
CA TRP A 50 -2.77 0.99 -18.58
C TRP A 50 -4.31 0.89 -18.45
N LYS A 51 -5.01 1.86 -19.03
CA LYS A 51 -6.48 1.84 -19.16
C LYS A 51 -7.22 1.54 -17.85
N GLY A 52 -6.77 2.12 -16.76
CA GLY A 52 -7.45 1.97 -15.47
C GLY A 52 -7.02 0.80 -14.59
N ARG A 53 -5.90 0.10 -14.91
CA ARG A 53 -5.37 -1.00 -14.09
C ARG A 53 -5.18 -0.61 -12.61
N TYR A 54 -4.86 0.64 -12.34
CA TYR A 54 -4.58 1.17 -11.00
C TYR A 54 -5.76 1.90 -10.37
N THR A 55 -6.93 1.88 -11.00
CA THR A 55 -8.14 2.54 -10.48
C THR A 55 -8.68 1.85 -9.23
N GLY A 56 -9.48 2.59 -8.47
CA GLY A 56 -10.16 2.07 -7.29
C GLY A 56 -9.23 1.59 -6.18
N LEU A 57 -9.69 0.64 -5.40
CA LEU A 57 -8.99 0.10 -4.22
C LEU A 57 -7.78 -0.79 -4.56
N GLY A 58 -7.68 -1.29 -5.80
CA GLY A 58 -6.60 -2.19 -6.22
C GLY A 58 -6.87 -3.68 -5.93
N THR A 59 -8.13 -4.04 -5.74
CA THR A 59 -8.53 -5.45 -5.54
C THR A 59 -8.16 -6.35 -6.71
N ASN A 60 -8.17 -5.80 -7.93
CA ASN A 60 -7.66 -6.46 -9.13
C ASN A 60 -6.18 -6.84 -9.02
N LEU A 61 -5.34 -5.95 -8.48
CA LEU A 61 -3.91 -6.24 -8.26
C LEU A 61 -3.71 -7.30 -7.18
N ILE A 62 -4.53 -7.28 -6.11
CA ILE A 62 -4.50 -8.32 -5.07
C ILE A 62 -4.85 -9.68 -5.69
N ALA A 63 -5.95 -9.75 -6.44
CA ALA A 63 -6.40 -11.00 -7.07
C ALA A 63 -5.35 -11.55 -8.05
N LEU A 64 -4.73 -10.70 -8.87
CA LEU A 64 -3.65 -11.09 -9.78
C LEU A 64 -2.40 -11.57 -9.02
N SER A 65 -2.02 -10.87 -7.94
CA SER A 65 -0.83 -11.22 -7.15
C SER A 65 -0.96 -12.57 -6.46
N VAL A 66 -2.13 -12.86 -5.89
CA VAL A 66 -2.39 -14.11 -5.16
C VAL A 66 -2.73 -15.25 -6.13
N GLY A 67 -3.47 -14.94 -7.20
CA GLY A 67 -3.89 -15.93 -8.21
C GLY A 67 -2.83 -16.31 -9.23
N GLY A 68 -1.59 -15.79 -9.14
CA GLY A 68 -0.52 -16.07 -10.09
C GLY A 68 -0.70 -15.39 -11.46
N GLY A 69 -1.49 -14.33 -11.52
CA GLY A 69 -1.65 -13.51 -12.72
C GLY A 69 -0.43 -12.63 -13.02
N THR A 70 -0.46 -11.94 -14.16
CA THR A 70 0.66 -11.10 -14.58
C THR A 70 0.74 -9.82 -13.75
N ILE A 71 1.81 -9.68 -12.97
CA ILE A 71 2.18 -8.48 -12.23
C ILE A 71 3.47 -7.91 -12.83
N TYR A 72 3.45 -6.63 -13.17
CA TYR A 72 4.62 -5.93 -13.69
C TYR A 72 5.51 -5.42 -12.54
N PRO A 73 6.83 -5.32 -12.73
CA PRO A 73 7.75 -4.90 -11.68
C PRO A 73 7.44 -3.53 -11.05
N LEU A 74 6.79 -2.65 -11.79
CA LEU A 74 6.44 -1.30 -11.32
C LEU A 74 5.01 -1.16 -10.79
N ASP A 75 4.19 -2.20 -10.83
CA ASP A 75 2.77 -2.15 -10.41
C ASP A 75 2.61 -1.64 -8.98
N TRP A 76 3.42 -2.15 -8.06
CA TRP A 76 3.39 -1.74 -6.65
C TRP A 76 3.76 -0.26 -6.46
N LEU A 77 4.77 0.23 -7.20
CA LEU A 77 5.24 1.60 -7.10
C LEU A 77 4.23 2.58 -7.72
N LEU A 78 3.68 2.26 -8.88
CA LEU A 78 2.65 3.06 -9.53
C LEU A 78 1.39 3.14 -8.66
N LYS A 79 0.97 2.00 -8.08
CA LYS A 79 -0.17 2.00 -7.15
C LYS A 79 0.12 2.84 -5.92
N LEU A 80 1.31 2.77 -5.35
CA LEU A 80 1.74 3.58 -4.22
C LEU A 80 1.66 5.07 -4.55
N LEU A 81 2.30 5.50 -5.64
CA LEU A 81 2.36 6.91 -6.04
C LEU A 81 0.97 7.48 -6.36
N LEU A 82 0.14 6.74 -7.11
CA LEU A 82 -1.22 7.17 -7.43
C LEU A 82 -2.11 7.26 -6.19
N THR A 83 -1.96 6.34 -5.25
CA THR A 83 -2.70 6.38 -3.98
C THR A 83 -2.28 7.58 -3.13
N VAL A 84 -0.97 7.82 -2.98
CA VAL A 84 -0.44 8.99 -2.28
C VAL A 84 -0.93 10.28 -2.92
N PHE A 85 -0.90 10.36 -4.26
CA PHE A 85 -1.38 11.53 -4.99
C PHE A 85 -2.87 11.76 -4.74
N THR A 86 -3.71 10.73 -4.91
CA THR A 86 -5.16 10.81 -4.69
C THR A 86 -5.50 11.30 -3.27
N LEU A 87 -4.90 10.69 -2.27
CA LEU A 87 -5.15 11.05 -0.87
C LEU A 87 -4.62 12.44 -0.50
N SER A 88 -3.54 12.89 -1.14
CA SER A 88 -2.98 14.23 -0.91
C SER A 88 -3.86 15.35 -1.46
N LEU A 89 -4.65 15.07 -2.51
CA LEU A 89 -5.61 16.01 -3.08
C LEU A 89 -6.84 16.23 -2.19
N GLY A 90 -7.04 15.39 -1.16
CA GLY A 90 -8.16 15.50 -0.24
C GLY A 90 -9.34 14.57 -0.58
N PHE A 91 -9.17 13.65 -1.53
CA PHE A 91 -10.13 12.58 -1.71
C PHE A 91 -10.16 11.70 -0.46
N GLN A 92 -11.32 11.64 0.18
CA GLN A 92 -11.53 10.73 1.29
C GLN A 92 -11.80 9.33 0.76
N GLY A 93 -10.90 8.40 1.06
CA GLY A 93 -11.02 7.00 0.66
C GLY A 93 -10.32 6.10 1.66
N GLY A 94 -10.58 4.79 1.58
CA GLY A 94 -9.89 3.81 2.42
C GLY A 94 -8.41 3.71 2.04
N GLU A 95 -7.53 3.92 2.99
CA GLU A 95 -6.07 3.78 2.82
C GLU A 95 -5.62 2.31 2.93
N VAL A 96 -6.43 1.48 3.59
CA VAL A 96 -6.09 0.10 3.95
C VAL A 96 -5.99 -0.83 2.73
N THR A 97 -7.02 -0.88 1.90
CA THR A 97 -7.04 -1.78 0.74
C THR A 97 -5.95 -1.45 -0.30
N PRO A 98 -5.66 -0.17 -0.63
CA PRO A 98 -4.49 0.17 -1.43
C PRO A 98 -3.16 -0.31 -0.84
N LEU A 99 -2.99 -0.27 0.47
CA LEU A 99 -1.78 -0.79 1.13
C LEU A 99 -1.64 -2.31 0.95
N PHE A 100 -2.76 -3.04 1.05
CA PHE A 100 -2.80 -4.46 0.73
C PHE A 100 -2.41 -4.74 -0.73
N ALA A 101 -2.91 -3.93 -1.67
CA ALA A 101 -2.59 -4.08 -3.09
C ALA A 101 -1.11 -3.79 -3.38
N ILE A 102 -0.54 -2.75 -2.77
CA ILE A 102 0.88 -2.41 -2.87
C ILE A 102 1.73 -3.56 -2.31
N GLY A 103 1.38 -4.07 -1.15
CA GLY A 103 2.10 -5.17 -0.51
C GLY A 103 2.03 -6.47 -1.30
N ALA A 104 0.85 -6.87 -1.75
CA ALA A 104 0.65 -8.07 -2.53
C ALA A 104 1.41 -8.03 -3.87
N SER A 105 1.33 -6.90 -4.60
CA SER A 105 2.04 -6.75 -5.87
C SER A 105 3.55 -6.69 -5.70
N LEU A 106 4.07 -6.03 -4.65
CA LEU A 106 5.50 -6.08 -4.32
C LEU A 106 5.94 -7.50 -3.98
N GLY A 107 5.13 -8.24 -3.21
CA GLY A 107 5.40 -9.65 -2.89
C GLY A 107 5.44 -10.53 -4.13
N ALA A 108 4.50 -10.36 -5.06
CA ALA A 108 4.47 -11.09 -6.31
C ALA A 108 5.70 -10.83 -7.20
N VAL A 109 6.24 -9.61 -7.16
CA VAL A 109 7.48 -9.25 -7.90
C VAL A 109 8.72 -9.86 -7.23
N LEU A 110 8.78 -9.90 -5.90
CA LEU A 110 9.94 -10.42 -5.16
C LEU A 110 9.98 -11.95 -5.11
N ALA A 111 8.84 -12.62 -5.23
CA ALA A 111 8.74 -14.08 -5.12
C ALA A 111 9.63 -14.84 -6.12
N PRO A 112 9.61 -14.54 -7.44
CA PRO A 112 10.46 -15.21 -8.42
C PRO A 112 11.95 -14.98 -8.18
N VAL A 113 12.32 -13.78 -7.72
CA VAL A 113 13.72 -13.44 -7.42
C VAL A 113 14.29 -14.30 -6.28
N LEU A 114 13.43 -14.69 -5.34
CA LEU A 114 13.82 -15.51 -4.19
C LEU A 114 13.52 -17.00 -4.38
N GLY A 115 12.93 -17.39 -5.51
CA GLY A 115 12.52 -18.78 -5.76
C GLY A 115 11.43 -19.29 -4.82
N LEU A 116 10.57 -18.39 -4.31
CA LEU A 116 9.49 -18.72 -3.38
C LEU A 116 8.13 -18.71 -4.08
N PRO A 117 7.12 -19.44 -3.55
CA PRO A 117 5.77 -19.44 -4.10
C PRO A 117 5.15 -18.05 -4.09
N ILE A 118 4.66 -17.58 -5.25
CA ILE A 118 4.08 -16.25 -5.41
C ILE A 118 2.94 -15.98 -4.41
N PRO A 119 1.96 -16.89 -4.21
CA PRO A 119 0.87 -16.64 -3.27
C PRO A 119 1.34 -16.42 -1.84
N LEU A 120 2.37 -17.14 -1.40
CA LEU A 120 2.93 -16.99 -0.07
C LEU A 120 3.57 -15.59 0.09
N VAL A 121 4.45 -15.20 -0.84
CA VAL A 121 5.17 -13.94 -0.72
C VAL A 121 4.24 -12.74 -0.95
N ALA A 122 3.24 -12.88 -1.82
CA ALA A 122 2.17 -11.89 -1.98
C ALA A 122 1.37 -11.71 -0.68
N GLY A 123 1.03 -12.81 0.00
CA GLY A 123 0.37 -12.77 1.32
C GLY A 123 1.24 -12.10 2.38
N LEU A 124 2.54 -12.43 2.44
CA LEU A 124 3.51 -11.77 3.34
C LEU A 124 3.58 -10.26 3.08
N GLY A 125 3.63 -9.84 1.83
CA GLY A 125 3.63 -8.44 1.44
C GLY A 125 2.33 -7.73 1.81
N TYR A 126 1.19 -8.37 1.51
CA TYR A 126 -0.16 -7.90 1.82
C TYR A 126 -0.27 -7.43 3.27
N LEU A 127 0.09 -8.28 4.22
CA LEU A 127 -0.03 -7.95 5.64
C LEU A 127 1.09 -7.04 6.16
N SER A 128 2.33 -7.22 5.70
CA SER A 128 3.49 -6.54 6.27
C SER A 128 3.58 -5.07 5.86
N VAL A 129 3.21 -4.72 4.62
CA VAL A 129 3.16 -3.32 4.17
C VAL A 129 2.08 -2.55 4.92
N PHE A 130 0.90 -3.15 5.12
CA PHE A 130 -0.16 -2.55 5.91
C PHE A 130 0.26 -2.36 7.38
N GLY A 131 0.76 -3.42 8.02
CA GLY A 131 1.15 -3.37 9.42
C GLY A 131 2.30 -2.38 9.69
N SER A 132 3.26 -2.28 8.78
CA SER A 132 4.33 -1.29 8.89
C SER A 132 3.79 0.14 8.74
N SER A 133 2.92 0.42 7.76
CA SER A 133 2.36 1.77 7.54
C SER A 133 1.50 2.24 8.72
N THR A 134 0.75 1.34 9.34
CA THR A 134 -0.17 1.64 10.44
C THR A 134 0.46 1.46 11.83
N ASN A 135 1.70 0.99 11.88
CA ASN A 135 2.40 0.65 13.12
C ASN A 135 1.62 -0.34 13.99
N THR A 136 1.03 -1.36 13.37
CA THR A 136 0.26 -2.41 14.04
C THR A 136 0.94 -3.75 13.83
N LEU A 137 1.09 -4.55 14.90
CA LEU A 137 1.77 -5.84 14.85
C LEU A 137 0.79 -7.01 14.72
N LEU A 138 -0.20 -7.07 15.59
CA LEU A 138 -1.06 -8.25 15.71
C LEU A 138 -2.19 -8.29 14.67
N ALA A 139 -2.86 -7.17 14.42
CA ALA A 139 -3.98 -7.11 13.51
C ALA A 139 -3.65 -7.64 12.10
N PRO A 140 -2.53 -7.26 11.46
CA PRO A 140 -2.17 -7.79 10.15
C PRO A 140 -1.98 -9.31 10.14
N ILE A 141 -1.42 -9.88 11.22
CA ILE A 141 -1.21 -11.33 11.32
C ILE A 141 -2.55 -12.06 11.31
N PHE A 142 -3.53 -11.60 12.12
CA PHE A 142 -4.87 -12.16 12.14
C PHE A 142 -5.59 -12.01 10.80
N ILE A 143 -5.47 -10.84 10.15
CA ILE A 143 -6.00 -10.62 8.79
C ILE A 143 -5.38 -11.62 7.82
N GLY A 144 -4.07 -11.85 7.88
CA GLY A 144 -3.38 -12.82 7.02
C GLY A 144 -3.89 -14.25 7.24
N VAL A 145 -4.11 -14.64 8.49
CA VAL A 145 -4.67 -15.98 8.82
C VAL A 145 -6.10 -16.13 8.33
N GLU A 146 -6.92 -15.08 8.46
CA GLU A 146 -8.31 -15.12 8.01
C GLU A 146 -8.44 -15.14 6.48
N VAL A 147 -7.65 -14.33 5.77
CA VAL A 147 -7.73 -14.21 4.31
C VAL A 147 -7.07 -15.37 3.57
N PHE A 148 -5.92 -15.83 4.05
CA PHE A 148 -5.08 -16.83 3.36
C PHE A 148 -5.01 -18.18 4.07
N GLY A 149 -5.69 -18.31 5.21
CA GLY A 149 -5.71 -19.53 6.02
C GLY A 149 -4.56 -19.62 7.04
N PRO A 150 -4.71 -20.52 8.05
CA PRO A 150 -3.79 -20.60 9.19
C PRO A 150 -2.46 -21.30 8.86
N ALA A 151 -2.35 -21.99 7.71
CA ALA A 151 -1.16 -22.77 7.33
C ALA A 151 0.14 -21.94 7.33
N ASN A 152 0.04 -20.65 7.04
CA ASN A 152 1.18 -19.73 6.95
C ASN A 152 1.26 -18.72 8.12
N ALA A 153 0.60 -19.00 9.25
CA ALA A 153 0.56 -18.09 10.39
C ALA A 153 1.97 -17.75 10.93
N VAL A 154 2.86 -18.74 10.99
CA VAL A 154 4.26 -18.55 11.47
C VAL A 154 5.05 -17.66 10.51
N PRO A 155 5.13 -17.91 9.19
CA PRO A 155 5.72 -16.99 8.24
C PRO A 155 5.16 -15.56 8.33
N TYR A 156 3.84 -15.40 8.52
CA TYR A 156 3.19 -14.10 8.67
C TYR A 156 3.69 -13.36 9.91
N ALA A 157 3.75 -14.04 11.06
CA ALA A 157 4.24 -13.47 12.30
C ALA A 157 5.71 -13.03 12.19
N ILE A 158 6.56 -13.85 11.58
CA ILE A 158 7.99 -13.56 11.39
C ILE A 158 8.16 -12.35 10.47
N ALA A 159 7.52 -12.35 9.29
CA ALA A 159 7.64 -11.25 8.34
C ALA A 159 7.12 -9.93 8.93
N MET A 160 6.00 -9.99 9.67
CA MET A 160 5.42 -8.84 10.33
C MET A 160 6.31 -8.28 11.44
N ALA A 161 6.95 -9.15 12.24
CA ALA A 161 7.88 -8.72 13.28
C ALA A 161 9.05 -7.91 12.69
N PHE A 162 9.65 -8.39 11.60
CA PHE A 162 10.72 -7.65 10.90
C PHE A 162 10.22 -6.36 10.24
N ALA A 163 9.04 -6.36 9.65
CA ALA A 163 8.45 -5.16 9.07
C ALA A 163 8.14 -4.09 10.14
N TYR A 164 7.67 -4.53 11.30
CA TYR A 164 7.37 -3.67 12.42
C TYR A 164 8.62 -3.01 13.03
N LEU A 165 9.74 -3.74 13.11
CA LEU A 165 11.00 -3.22 13.64
C LEU A 165 11.56 -2.03 12.84
N ILE A 166 11.28 -1.96 11.54
CA ILE A 166 11.73 -0.85 10.69
C ILE A 166 10.91 0.42 10.95
N ASN A 167 9.64 0.27 11.32
CA ASN A 167 8.75 1.42 11.49
C ASN A 167 8.81 1.99 12.91
N HIS A 168 9.92 2.60 13.27
CA HIS A 168 10.12 3.09 14.64
C HIS A 168 9.41 4.42 14.97
N LYS A 169 8.89 5.18 13.98
CA LYS A 169 8.39 6.56 14.24
C LYS A 169 7.24 7.07 13.35
N THR A 170 6.84 6.36 12.32
CA THR A 170 5.85 6.86 11.36
C THR A 170 4.58 6.03 11.44
N CYS A 171 3.52 6.57 12.04
CA CYS A 171 2.22 5.93 12.06
C CYS A 171 1.24 6.75 11.23
N LEU A 172 0.64 6.12 10.23
CA LEU A 172 -0.35 6.74 9.34
C LEU A 172 -1.57 7.23 10.12
N LEU A 173 -1.97 6.50 11.16
CA LEU A 173 -3.13 6.80 11.99
C LEU A 173 -2.97 8.07 12.85
N TYR A 174 -1.74 8.46 13.18
CA TYR A 174 -1.47 9.67 13.96
C TYR A 174 -1.33 10.95 13.13
N THR A 175 -1.28 10.84 11.80
CA THR A 175 -1.13 11.99 10.91
C THR A 175 -2.46 12.62 10.48
N SER A 176 -3.59 12.00 10.80
CA SER A 176 -4.92 12.59 10.62
C SER A 176 -5.34 13.23 11.95
N PRO A 177 -5.40 14.59 12.05
CA PRO A 177 -6.08 15.20 13.17
C PRO A 177 -7.55 14.75 13.13
N SER A 178 -8.00 14.11 14.22
CA SER A 178 -9.42 13.81 14.38
C SER A 178 -10.21 15.10 14.25
N PRO A 179 -11.21 15.20 13.37
CA PRO A 179 -12.09 16.36 13.36
C PRO A 179 -12.81 16.39 14.70
N ARG A 180 -12.52 17.41 15.50
CA ARG A 180 -13.33 17.77 16.66
C ARG A 180 -14.53 18.56 16.21
#